data_19d93aece6dc1723594168d17a329614
#
_entry.id   19d93aece6dc1723594168d17a329614
#
_cell.length_a   1.000
_cell.length_b   1.000
_cell.length_c   1.000
_cell.angle_alpha   90.00
_cell.angle_beta   90.00
_cell.angle_gamma   90.00
#
_symmetry.space_group_name_H-M   'P 1'
#
loop_
_entity.id
_entity.type
_entity.pdbx_description
1 polymer ?
#
loop_
_entity_poly.entity_id
_entity_poly.type
_entity_poly.pdbx_seq_one_letter_code
_entity_poly.pdbx_strand_id
1 'polypeptide(L)' 'FVPSIGISEIVKIKKNKYVASSLRNKSLYFFEINKDKKISNLERHEVAERIRDLRFNDNKLYMFLEDTASIGVLNLN' A
#
# COMPACT_ATOMS: atom_id res chain seq x y z
N PHE A 1 -0.49 4.42 13.57
CA PHE A 1 -1.17 4.49 12.29
C PHE A 1 -2.26 5.55 12.31
N VAL A 2 -2.53 6.17 11.20
CA VAL A 2 -3.51 7.27 11.15
C VAL A 2 -4.88 6.70 10.79
N PRO A 3 -5.80 6.57 11.75
CA PRO A 3 -7.08 5.94 11.46
C PRO A 3 -7.97 6.73 10.51
N SER A 4 -7.69 8.02 10.35
CA SER A 4 -8.50 8.88 9.48
C SER A 4 -8.27 8.66 7.99
N ILE A 5 -7.25 7.90 7.58
CA ILE A 5 -6.97 7.70 6.15
C ILE A 5 -7.86 6.64 5.50
N GLY A 6 -8.58 5.86 6.29
CA GLY A 6 -9.49 4.85 5.72
C GLY A 6 -8.74 3.76 4.97
N ILE A 7 -8.04 2.90 5.70
CA ILE A 7 -7.24 1.82 5.09
C ILE A 7 -8.16 0.75 4.52
N SER A 8 -7.95 0.40 3.25
CA SER A 8 -8.73 -0.65 2.60
C SER A 8 -8.00 -1.98 2.58
N GLU A 9 -6.66 -1.97 2.52
CA GLU A 9 -5.88 -3.20 2.40
C GLU A 9 -4.49 -3.00 2.97
N ILE A 10 -3.93 -4.05 3.60
CA ILE A 10 -2.54 -4.07 4.06
C ILE A 10 -1.91 -5.35 3.55
N VAL A 11 -0.74 -5.23 2.94
CA VAL A 11 -0.01 -6.36 2.36
C VAL A 11 1.42 -6.36 2.86
N LYS A 12 1.92 -7.52 3.28
CA LYS A 12 3.32 -7.69 3.68
C LYS A 12 4.15 -7.96 2.44
N ILE A 13 5.18 -7.15 2.20
CA ILE A 13 6.04 -7.31 1.02
C ILE A 13 7.38 -7.94 1.33
N LYS A 14 7.91 -7.72 2.53
CA LYS A 14 9.15 -8.35 3.00
C LYS A 14 9.06 -8.52 4.51
N LYS A 15 10.11 -9.08 5.10
CA LYS A 15 10.20 -9.31 6.52
C LYS A 15 10.05 -8.02 7.28
N ASN A 16 9.35 -7.37 7.69
CA ASN A 16 9.14 -6.11 8.40
C ASN A 16 8.62 -4.99 7.53
N LYS A 17 8.45 -5.22 6.22
CA LYS A 17 7.99 -4.18 5.32
C LYS A 17 6.58 -4.45 4.85
N TYR A 18 5.76 -3.41 4.86
CA TYR A 18 4.34 -3.50 4.54
C TYR A 18 3.94 -2.36 3.63
N VAL A 19 2.86 -2.55 2.90
CA VAL A 19 2.23 -1.50 2.15
C VAL A 19 0.74 -1.51 2.48
N ALA A 20 0.19 -0.32 2.69
CA ALA A 20 -1.24 -0.15 2.94
C ALA A 20 -1.82 0.76 1.87
N SER A 21 -3.04 0.47 1.45
CA SER A 21 -3.75 1.31 0.51
C SER A 21 -4.84 2.10 1.22
N SER A 22 -5.09 3.31 0.73
CA SER A 22 -6.14 4.17 1.25
C SER A 22 -7.08 4.56 0.12
N LEU A 23 -8.35 4.23 0.26
CA LEU A 23 -9.37 4.66 -0.70
C LEU A 23 -9.58 6.16 -0.66
N ARG A 24 -9.61 6.72 0.54
CA ARG A 24 -9.90 8.14 0.72
C ARG A 24 -8.82 9.04 0.13
N ASN A 25 -7.56 8.72 0.35
CA ASN A 25 -6.45 9.55 -0.07
C ASN A 25 -5.84 9.13 -1.40
N LYS A 26 -6.34 8.08 -2.02
CA LYS A 26 -5.84 7.57 -3.30
C LYS A 26 -4.33 7.38 -3.28
N SER A 27 -3.83 6.77 -2.21
CA SER A 27 -2.41 6.67 -1.97
C SER A 27 -2.01 5.30 -1.47
N LEU A 28 -0.74 4.98 -1.62
CA LEU A 28 -0.09 3.84 -1.00
C LEU A 28 0.79 4.36 0.13
N TYR A 29 0.80 3.63 1.23
CA TYR A 29 1.69 3.92 2.35
C TYR A 29 2.63 2.75 2.55
N PHE A 30 3.92 3.00 2.35
CA PHE A 30 4.96 2.01 2.61
C PHE A 30 5.53 2.26 3.99
N PHE A 31 5.70 1.23 4.78
CA PHE A 31 6.21 1.39 6.13
C PHE A 31 6.85 0.10 6.62
N GLU A 32 7.59 0.23 7.72
CA GLU A 32 8.21 -0.90 8.40
C GLU A 32 7.66 -1.01 9.81
N ILE A 33 7.52 -2.24 10.28
CA ILE A 33 7.16 -2.50 11.67
C ILE A 33 8.36 -3.17 12.33
N ASN A 34 8.92 -2.52 13.35
CA ASN A 34 10.10 -3.05 14.03
C ASN A 34 9.75 -4.04 15.14
N LYS A 35 10.77 -4.53 15.86
CA LYS A 35 10.58 -5.51 16.94
C LYS A 35 9.70 -4.99 18.06
N ASP A 36 9.68 -3.70 18.28
CA ASP A 36 8.85 -3.08 19.31
C ASP A 36 7.45 -2.80 18.82
N LYS A 37 7.10 -3.29 17.62
CA LYS A 37 5.81 -3.09 16.97
C LYS A 37 5.52 -1.61 16.71
N LYS A 38 6.56 -0.84 16.45
CA LYS A 38 6.43 0.56 16.10
C LYS A 38 6.62 0.74 14.60
N ILE A 39 5.84 1.64 14.03
CA ILE A 39 5.91 1.96 12.61
C ILE A 39 7.06 2.93 12.37
N SER A 40 7.86 2.65 11.36
CA SER A 40 8.98 3.50 10.97
C SER A 40 9.07 3.57 9.46
N ASN A 41 9.85 4.54 8.97
CA ASN A 41 10.11 4.73 7.53
C ASN A 41 8.83 4.80 6.70
N LEU A 42 7.87 5.57 7.20
CA LEU A 42 6.59 5.73 6.51
C LEU A 42 6.75 6.62 5.29
N GLU A 43 6.38 6.11 4.13
CA GLU A 43 6.40 6.86 2.88
C GLU A 43 5.04 6.79 2.20
N ARG A 44 4.58 7.93 1.72
CA ARG A 44 3.32 8.02 1.01
C ARG A 44 3.56 8.19 -0.49
N HIS A 45 2.87 7.38 -1.29
CA HIS A 45 2.92 7.48 -2.75
C HIS A 45 1.52 7.73 -3.28
N GLU A 46 1.33 8.87 -3.92
CA GLU A 46 0.05 9.24 -4.47
C GLU A 46 -0.19 8.49 -5.78
N VAL A 47 -1.39 7.92 -5.93
CA VAL A 47 -1.73 7.08 -7.09
C VAL A 47 -2.72 7.77 -8.02
N ALA A 48 -3.43 8.79 -7.53
CA ALA A 48 -4.44 9.55 -8.28
C ALA A 48 -5.73 8.76 -8.55
N GLU A 49 -5.83 7.53 -8.11
CA GLU A 49 -7.04 6.73 -8.23
C GLU A 49 -7.26 5.93 -6.96
N ARG A 50 -8.50 5.56 -6.72
CA ARG A 50 -8.82 4.70 -5.59
C ARG A 50 -8.32 3.28 -5.84
N ILE A 51 -7.66 2.71 -4.85
CA ILE A 51 -7.12 1.37 -4.92
C ILE A 51 -8.08 0.43 -4.22
N ARG A 52 -8.70 -0.45 -4.98
CA ARG A 52 -9.70 -1.37 -4.45
C ARG A 52 -9.07 -2.58 -3.77
N ASP A 53 -7.95 -3.05 -4.30
CA ASP A 53 -7.29 -4.23 -3.79
C ASP A 53 -5.81 -4.19 -4.10
N LEU A 54 -5.01 -4.89 -3.31
CA LEU A 54 -3.58 -5.02 -3.50
C LEU A 54 -3.19 -6.49 -3.52
N ARG A 55 -2.28 -6.83 -4.42
CA ARG A 55 -1.66 -8.16 -4.46
C ARG A 55 -0.18 -8.01 -4.63
N PHE A 56 0.60 -8.82 -3.94
CA PHE A 56 2.05 -8.80 -4.06
C PHE A 56 2.53 -10.16 -4.52
N ASN A 57 3.29 -10.17 -5.61
CA ASN A 57 3.84 -11.41 -6.15
C ASN A 57 5.11 -11.11 -6.94
N ASP A 58 6.15 -11.87 -6.71
CA ASP A 58 7.39 -11.79 -7.48
C ASP A 58 7.97 -10.36 -7.51
N ASN A 59 8.04 -9.74 -6.34
CA ASN A 59 8.54 -8.37 -6.16
C ASN A 59 7.75 -7.31 -6.94
N LYS A 60 6.53 -7.63 -7.33
CA LYS A 60 5.64 -6.69 -7.99
C LYS A 60 4.38 -6.49 -7.18
N LEU A 61 3.99 -5.24 -7.07
CA LEU A 61 2.76 -4.88 -6.38
C LEU A 61 1.70 -4.58 -7.42
N TYR A 62 0.61 -5.32 -7.36
CA TYR A 62 -0.51 -5.16 -8.29
C TYR A 62 -1.61 -4.39 -7.58
N MET A 63 -2.05 -3.31 -8.21
CA MET A 63 -3.09 -2.44 -7.67
C MET A 63 -4.33 -2.52 -8.56
N PHE A 64 -5.47 -2.83 -7.96
CA PHE A 64 -6.72 -2.83 -8.69
C PHE A 64 -7.34 -1.44 -8.56
N LEU A 65 -7.27 -0.68 -9.65
CA LEU A 65 -7.67 0.72 -9.67
C LEU A 65 -9.16 0.82 -10.01
N GLU A 66 -9.91 1.44 -9.12
CA GLU A 66 -11.36 1.45 -9.22
C GLU A 66 -11.89 2.40 -10.28
N ASP A 67 -11.29 3.59 -10.40
CA ASP A 67 -11.82 4.62 -11.27
C ASP A 67 -11.75 4.26 -12.76
N THR A 68 -10.69 3.56 -13.16
CA THR A 68 -10.52 3.15 -14.57
C THR A 68 -10.75 1.66 -14.78
N ALA A 69 -11.07 0.92 -13.72
CA ALA A 69 -11.23 -0.54 -13.76
C ALA A 69 -10.00 -1.22 -14.39
N SER A 70 -8.82 -0.76 -14.01
CA SER A 70 -7.56 -1.24 -14.56
C SER A 70 -6.65 -1.79 -13.47
N ILE A 71 -5.54 -2.39 -13.89
CA ILE A 71 -4.54 -2.91 -12.97
C ILE A 71 -3.25 -2.12 -13.13
N GLY A 72 -2.80 -1.52 -12.05
CA GLY A 72 -1.49 -0.88 -12.01
C GLY A 72 -0.46 -1.84 -11.46
N VAL A 73 0.75 -1.78 -11.97
CA VAL A 73 1.85 -2.63 -11.50
C VAL A 73 3.01 -1.77 -11.07
N LEU A 74 3.47 -2.00 -9.84
CA LEU A 74 4.64 -1.31 -9.31
C LEU A 74 5.73 -2.35 -9.06
N ASN A 75 6.87 -2.14 -9.68
CA ASN A 75 8.02 -3.02 -9.51
C ASN A 75 8.83 -2.57 -8.30
N LEU A 76 9.00 -3.45 -7.32
CA LEU A 76 9.65 -3.12 -6.04
C LEU A 76 11.10 -3.57 -5.96
N ASN A 77 11.71 -3.92 -7.04
CA ASN A 77 13.14 -4.30 -7.03
C ASN A 77 14.04 -3.12 -6.74
#